data_5170ae846097eee77a7ebcac44f397f3
#
_entry.id   5170ae846097eee77a7ebcac44f397f3
#
_cell.length_a   1.000
_cell.length_b   1.000
_cell.length_c   1.000
_cell.angle_alpha   90.00
_cell.angle_beta   90.00
_cell.angle_gamma   90.00
#
_symmetry.space_group_name_H-M   'P 1'
#
loop_
_entity.id
_entity.type
_entity.pdbx_description
1 polymer ?
#
loop_
_entity_poly.entity_id
_entity_poly.type
_entity_poly.pdbx_seq_one_letter_code
_entity_poly.pdbx_strand_id
1 'polypeptide(L)'
;MPLIRIFSGSEFMTWEELEKDCLNCRGCQLSETRHNVVIGVGNKNSDIMFVGEGPGYNEDMQGEPFVGAAGQLLDKMLHSINLDRKEVYIANVVKCRPPNNRDPLPQEQEMCIKY
;
A
#
# COMPACT_ATOMS: atom_id res chain seq x y z
N MET A 1 -15.47 1.69 -4.02
CA MET A 1 -16.08 1.66 -2.73
C MET A 1 -15.14 2.12 -1.65
N PRO A 2 -15.28 3.25 -1.12
CA PRO A 2 -14.55 3.52 0.09
C PRO A 2 -15.24 2.81 1.22
N LEU A 3 -14.49 2.04 1.94
CA LEU A 3 -14.95 1.57 3.20
C LEU A 3 -14.67 2.64 4.22
N ILE A 4 -15.73 3.20 4.73
CA ILE A 4 -15.58 4.01 5.92
C ILE A 4 -15.63 3.07 7.09
N ARG A 5 -14.50 2.92 7.76
CA ARG A 5 -14.45 2.15 8.99
C ARG A 5 -14.36 3.11 10.16
N ILE A 6 -15.23 2.89 11.11
CA ILE A 6 -15.20 3.63 12.36
C ILE A 6 -14.52 2.74 13.37
N PHE A 7 -13.42 3.22 13.93
CA PHE A 7 -12.67 2.47 14.93
C PHE A 7 -12.93 3.03 16.30
N SER A 8 -13.06 2.15 17.29
CA SER A 8 -12.96 2.56 18.67
C SER A 8 -11.52 2.90 18.99
N GLY A 9 -11.25 3.57 20.11
CA GLY A 9 -9.89 3.94 20.48
C GLY A 9 -8.94 2.76 20.57
N SER A 10 -9.43 1.58 20.93
CA SER A 10 -8.61 0.37 21.05
C SER A 10 -8.22 -0.23 19.71
N GLU A 11 -8.86 0.18 18.63
CA GLU A 11 -8.57 -0.34 17.28
C GLU A 11 -7.60 0.54 16.49
N PHE A 12 -7.31 1.73 17.00
CA PHE A 12 -6.34 2.61 16.36
C PHE A 12 -4.93 2.16 16.67
N MET A 13 -4.06 2.26 15.66
CA MET A 13 -2.63 2.06 15.84
C MET A 13 -1.91 3.30 15.33
N THR A 14 -0.73 3.56 15.90
CA THR A 14 0.13 4.63 15.44
C THR A 14 0.78 4.23 14.11
N TRP A 15 1.34 5.21 13.39
CA TRP A 15 2.08 4.91 12.17
C TRP A 15 3.27 3.98 12.44
N GLU A 16 3.95 4.16 13.58
CA GLU A 16 5.08 3.31 13.98
C GLU A 16 4.63 1.87 14.22
N GLU A 17 3.50 1.68 14.89
CA GLU A 17 2.94 0.35 15.13
C GLU A 17 2.53 -0.32 13.82
N LEU A 18 1.89 0.43 12.93
CA LEU A 18 1.47 -0.05 11.62
C LEU A 18 2.67 -0.52 10.80
N GLU A 19 3.70 0.31 10.71
CA GLU A 19 4.90 0.00 9.94
C GLU A 19 5.61 -1.23 10.50
N LYS A 20 5.73 -1.31 11.81
CA LYS A 20 6.35 -2.46 12.48
C LYS A 20 5.58 -3.75 12.21
N ASP A 21 4.26 -3.69 12.34
CA ASP A 21 3.42 -4.87 12.12
C ASP A 21 3.47 -5.31 10.65
N CYS A 22 3.45 -4.37 9.71
CA CYS A 22 3.59 -4.69 8.30
C CYS A 22 4.92 -5.35 7.97
N LEU A 23 6.03 -4.80 8.48
CA LEU A 23 7.37 -5.34 8.21
C LEU A 23 7.55 -6.76 8.72
N ASN A 24 6.86 -7.11 9.82
CA ASN A 24 6.95 -8.43 10.42
C ASN A 24 5.78 -9.35 10.05
N CYS A 25 4.90 -8.91 9.14
CA CYS A 25 3.69 -9.64 8.82
C CYS A 25 3.98 -10.98 8.13
N ARG A 26 3.35 -12.05 8.64
CA ARG A 26 3.35 -13.39 8.07
C ARG A 26 1.94 -13.92 7.90
N GLY A 27 0.97 -12.99 7.76
CA GLY A 27 -0.45 -13.33 7.78
C GLY A 27 -0.96 -14.06 6.55
N CYS A 28 -0.23 -14.05 5.45
CA CYS A 28 -0.60 -14.78 4.23
C CYS A 28 0.63 -15.30 3.51
N GLN A 29 0.40 -16.14 2.49
CA GLN A 29 1.49 -16.78 1.74
C GLN A 29 2.39 -15.81 0.99
N LEU A 30 1.95 -14.59 0.72
CA LEU A 30 2.77 -13.60 0.02
C LEU A 30 4.03 -13.24 0.80
N SER A 31 4.04 -13.46 2.11
CA SER A 31 5.22 -13.22 2.94
C SER A 31 6.40 -14.12 2.57
N GLU A 32 6.13 -15.26 1.94
CA GLU A 32 7.16 -16.24 1.59
C GLU A 32 7.93 -15.85 0.34
N THR A 33 7.32 -15.08 -0.56
CA THR A 33 7.91 -14.74 -1.87
C THR A 33 8.24 -13.27 -2.05
N ARG A 34 7.80 -12.41 -1.16
CA ARG A 34 8.11 -10.98 -1.22
C ARG A 34 9.59 -10.73 -0.99
N HIS A 35 10.15 -9.70 -1.62
CA HIS A 35 11.48 -9.17 -1.30
C HIS A 35 11.37 -8.06 -0.25
N ASN A 36 10.42 -7.16 -0.43
CA ASN A 36 10.16 -6.09 0.52
C ASN A 36 8.66 -5.98 0.81
N VAL A 37 8.32 -5.56 2.01
CA VAL A 37 6.96 -5.11 2.32
C VAL A 37 6.82 -3.70 1.79
N VAL A 38 5.74 -3.45 1.04
CA VAL A 38 5.47 -2.14 0.45
C VAL A 38 4.31 -1.52 1.24
N ILE A 39 4.64 -0.68 2.21
CA ILE A 39 3.65 -0.13 3.15
C ILE A 39 2.88 1.01 2.51
N GLY A 40 3.58 2.02 2.08
CA GLY A 40 3.01 3.23 1.50
C GLY A 40 4.03 4.35 1.52
N VAL A 41 3.71 5.45 0.85
CA VAL A 41 4.62 6.59 0.75
C VAL A 41 3.84 7.89 0.62
N GLY A 42 4.41 8.96 1.13
CA GLY A 42 3.86 10.30 0.99
C GLY A 42 3.55 10.95 2.33
N ASN A 43 2.63 11.90 2.29
CA ASN A 43 2.24 12.65 3.47
C ASN A 43 1.23 11.88 4.31
N LYS A 44 1.65 11.41 5.48
CA LYS A 44 0.79 10.65 6.40
C LYS A 44 -0.37 11.45 6.97
N ASN A 45 -0.33 12.77 6.85
CA ASN A 45 -1.39 13.66 7.32
C ASN A 45 -2.25 14.22 6.16
N SER A 46 -2.09 13.67 4.96
CA SER A 46 -2.85 14.12 3.80
C SER A 46 -4.33 13.77 3.93
N ASP A 47 -5.18 14.64 3.39
CA ASP A 47 -6.61 14.36 3.26
C ASP A 47 -6.94 13.43 2.08
N ILE A 48 -5.95 13.17 1.21
CA ILE A 48 -6.13 12.35 0.00
C ILE A 48 -5.21 11.14 0.07
N MET A 49 -5.79 9.96 -0.17
CA MET A 49 -5.06 8.71 -0.22
C MET A 49 -5.41 7.96 -1.51
N PHE A 50 -4.40 7.57 -2.26
CA PHE A 50 -4.58 6.71 -3.43
C PHE A 50 -4.28 5.27 -3.04
N VAL A 51 -5.20 4.36 -3.39
CA VAL A 51 -5.10 2.96 -3.00
C VAL A 51 -5.19 2.08 -4.24
N GLY A 52 -4.12 1.36 -4.54
CA GLY A 52 -4.10 0.35 -5.57
C GLY A 52 -4.30 -1.05 -5.00
N GLU A 53 -4.15 -2.08 -5.85
CA GLU A 53 -4.36 -3.47 -5.42
C GLU A 53 -3.15 -4.06 -4.71
N GLY A 54 -1.97 -4.02 -5.34
CA GLY A 54 -0.78 -4.63 -4.77
C GLY A 54 0.48 -4.27 -5.53
N PRO A 55 1.65 -4.53 -4.92
CA PRO A 55 2.93 -4.22 -5.54
C PRO A 55 3.26 -5.14 -6.71
N GLY A 56 3.90 -4.59 -7.75
CA GLY A 56 4.51 -5.36 -8.81
C GLY A 56 5.99 -5.60 -8.51
N TYR A 57 6.72 -6.06 -9.54
CA TYR A 57 8.15 -6.38 -9.41
C TYR A 57 8.97 -5.17 -8.95
N ASN A 58 8.81 -4.02 -9.60
CA ASN A 58 9.60 -2.83 -9.27
C ASN A 58 9.31 -2.33 -7.86
N GLU A 59 8.05 -2.35 -7.47
CA GLU A 59 7.62 -1.97 -6.13
C GLU A 59 8.22 -2.89 -5.07
N ASP A 60 8.18 -4.20 -5.33
CA ASP A 60 8.75 -5.19 -4.42
C ASP A 60 10.26 -5.01 -4.25
N MET A 61 10.97 -4.71 -5.34
CA MET A 61 12.41 -4.51 -5.28
C MET A 61 12.82 -3.20 -4.60
N GLN A 62 12.03 -2.15 -4.73
CA GLN A 62 12.34 -0.83 -4.16
C GLN A 62 11.68 -0.58 -2.80
N GLY A 63 10.63 -1.33 -2.46
CA GLY A 63 9.89 -1.12 -1.21
C GLY A 63 8.93 0.07 -1.25
N GLU A 64 8.66 0.64 -2.42
CA GLU A 64 7.75 1.78 -2.59
C GLU A 64 6.61 1.44 -3.55
N PRO A 65 5.38 1.93 -3.29
CA PRO A 65 4.26 1.73 -4.21
C PRO A 65 4.37 2.63 -5.43
N PHE A 66 3.80 2.17 -6.54
CA PHE A 66 3.65 2.97 -7.76
C PHE A 66 4.96 3.57 -8.28
N VAL A 67 5.97 2.74 -8.48
CA VAL A 67 7.26 3.17 -9.05
C VAL A 67 7.47 2.69 -10.49
N GLY A 68 6.60 1.79 -11.00
CA GLY A 68 6.66 1.32 -12.39
C GLY A 68 5.85 2.21 -13.32
N ALA A 69 5.40 1.63 -14.46
CA ALA A 69 4.68 2.37 -15.49
C ALA A 69 3.39 3.01 -14.97
N ALA A 70 2.60 2.28 -14.17
CA ALA A 70 1.38 2.82 -13.57
C ALA A 70 1.71 3.98 -12.61
N GLY A 71 2.82 3.88 -11.90
CA GLY A 71 3.29 4.95 -11.02
C GLY A 71 3.67 6.21 -11.77
N GLN A 72 4.31 6.07 -12.93
CA GLN A 72 4.65 7.22 -13.77
C GLN A 72 3.40 7.90 -14.30
N LEU A 73 2.38 7.12 -14.68
CA LEU A 73 1.09 7.67 -15.09
C LEU A 73 0.41 8.41 -13.94
N LEU A 74 0.44 7.84 -12.73
CA LEU A 74 -0.10 8.49 -11.55
C LEU A 74 0.57 9.85 -11.31
N ASP A 75 1.90 9.90 -11.42
CA ASP A 75 2.64 11.15 -11.26
C ASP A 75 2.20 12.22 -12.27
N LYS A 76 2.00 11.84 -13.53
CA LYS A 76 1.50 12.76 -14.55
C LYS A 76 0.10 13.25 -14.23
N MET A 77 -0.77 12.37 -13.76
CA MET A 77 -2.13 12.75 -13.40
C MET A 77 -2.15 13.71 -12.21
N LEU A 78 -1.32 13.47 -11.21
CA LEU A 78 -1.20 14.36 -10.06
C LEU A 78 -0.68 15.74 -10.48
N HIS A 79 0.34 15.79 -11.32
CA HIS A 79 0.88 17.05 -11.82
C HIS A 79 -0.15 17.84 -12.61
N SER A 80 -1.06 17.16 -13.32
CA SER A 80 -2.11 17.83 -14.09
C SER A 80 -3.11 18.59 -13.23
N ILE A 81 -3.21 18.25 -11.95
CA ILE A 81 -4.08 18.95 -10.99
C ILE A 81 -3.26 19.69 -9.93
N ASN A 82 -2.00 19.97 -10.25
CA ASN A 82 -1.06 20.71 -9.39
C ASN A 82 -0.77 20.03 -8.05
N LEU A 83 -0.75 18.69 -8.05
CA LEU A 83 -0.36 17.90 -6.88
C LEU A 83 0.93 17.17 -7.15
N ASP A 84 1.71 16.95 -6.10
CA ASP A 84 2.90 16.12 -6.11
C ASP A 84 2.62 14.89 -5.25
N ARG A 85 3.26 13.75 -5.56
CA ARG A 85 3.04 12.53 -4.78
C ARG A 85 3.46 12.67 -3.31
N LYS A 86 4.27 13.68 -2.98
CA LYS A 86 4.65 13.98 -1.59
C LYS A 86 3.54 14.66 -0.80
N GLU A 87 2.53 15.21 -1.48
CA GLU A 87 1.41 15.91 -0.85
C GLU A 87 0.26 14.98 -0.51
N VAL A 88 0.22 13.80 -1.13
CA VAL A 88 -0.80 12.77 -0.92
C VAL A 88 -0.16 11.54 -0.29
N TYR A 89 -0.98 10.59 0.17
CA TYR A 89 -0.47 9.30 0.62
C TYR A 89 -0.85 8.22 -0.41
N ILE A 90 0.08 7.34 -0.75
CA ILE A 90 -0.09 6.33 -1.78
C ILE A 90 0.21 4.96 -1.18
N ALA A 91 -0.72 4.01 -1.35
CA ALA A 91 -0.58 2.67 -0.82
C ALA A 91 -1.34 1.66 -1.67
N ASN A 92 -1.24 0.39 -1.30
CA ASN A 92 -2.00 -0.70 -1.91
C ASN A 92 -2.76 -1.46 -0.82
N VAL A 93 -3.81 -2.18 -1.22
CA VAL A 93 -4.56 -3.05 -0.31
C VAL A 93 -3.66 -4.13 0.25
N VAL A 94 -2.93 -4.87 -0.61
CA VAL A 94 -1.93 -5.82 -0.14
C VAL A 94 -0.55 -5.18 -0.14
N LYS A 95 0.25 -5.52 0.87
CA LYS A 95 1.56 -4.91 1.10
C LYS A 95 2.71 -5.75 0.55
N CYS A 96 2.42 -6.92 0.02
CA CYS A 96 3.40 -7.85 -0.52
C CYS A 96 3.06 -8.21 -1.96
N ARG A 97 4.09 -8.35 -2.79
CA ARG A 97 3.91 -8.68 -4.21
C ARG A 97 3.34 -10.08 -4.40
N PRO A 98 2.21 -10.23 -5.12
CA PRO A 98 1.76 -11.56 -5.56
C PRO A 98 2.74 -12.15 -6.58
N PRO A 99 2.98 -13.47 -6.57
CA PRO A 99 3.87 -14.09 -7.53
C PRO A 99 3.46 -13.82 -8.98
N ASN A 100 4.43 -13.55 -9.84
CA ASN A 100 4.23 -13.27 -11.27
C ASN A 100 3.31 -12.08 -11.54
N ASN A 101 3.23 -11.13 -10.60
CA ASN A 101 2.38 -9.92 -10.73
C ASN A 101 0.90 -10.24 -10.95
N ARG A 102 0.43 -11.42 -10.50
CA ARG A 102 -1.00 -11.73 -10.57
C ARG A 102 -1.81 -10.83 -9.66
N ASP A 103 -3.13 -10.76 -9.88
CA ASP A 103 -3.99 -10.05 -8.96
C ASP A 103 -4.01 -10.72 -7.59
N PRO A 104 -4.13 -9.95 -6.49
CA PRO A 104 -4.23 -10.53 -5.17
C PRO A 104 -5.50 -11.38 -5.05
N LEU A 105 -5.38 -12.54 -4.39
CA LEU A 105 -6.53 -13.37 -4.09
C LEU A 105 -7.39 -12.73 -2.99
N PRO A 106 -8.71 -13.03 -2.93
CA PRO A 106 -9.57 -12.45 -1.90
C PRO A 106 -9.07 -12.67 -0.47
N GLN A 107 -8.55 -13.86 -0.16
CA GLN A 107 -8.02 -14.13 1.18
C GLN A 107 -6.76 -13.32 1.49
N GLU A 108 -5.95 -13.00 0.49
CA GLU A 108 -4.78 -12.17 0.66
C GLU A 108 -5.19 -10.73 0.95
N GLN A 109 -6.22 -10.24 0.26
CA GLN A 109 -6.76 -8.91 0.51
C GLN A 109 -7.38 -8.82 1.92
N GLU A 110 -8.12 -9.82 2.34
CA GLU A 110 -8.72 -9.86 3.68
C GLU A 110 -7.67 -9.81 4.78
N MET A 111 -6.57 -10.53 4.62
CA MET A 111 -5.50 -10.54 5.61
C MET A 111 -4.74 -9.23 5.69
N CYS A 112 -4.67 -8.49 4.60
CA CYS A 112 -3.87 -7.26 4.50
C CYS A 112 -4.67 -5.98 4.74
N ILE A 113 -5.98 -5.99 4.55
CA ILE A 113 -6.79 -4.75 4.56
C ILE A 113 -6.82 -4.05 5.92
N LYS A 114 -6.41 -4.73 6.97
CA LYS A 114 -6.33 -4.13 8.31
C LYS A 114 -5.20 -3.10 8.46
N TYR A 115 -4.25 -3.10 7.52
CA TYR A 115 -3.14 -2.17 7.53
C TYR A 115 -3.45 -0.86 6.81
#